data_76d7ebf566a9f7e82426d0649a9bdf27
#
_entry.id   76d7ebf566a9f7e82426d0649a9bdf27
#
_cell.length_a   1.000
_cell.length_b   1.000
_cell.length_c   1.000
_cell.angle_alpha   90.00
_cell.angle_beta   90.00
_cell.angle_gamma   90.00
#
_symmetry.space_group_name_H-M   'P 1'
#
loop_
_entity.id
_entity.type
_entity.pdbx_description
1 polymer ?
#
loop_
_entity_poly.entity_id
_entity_poly.type
_entity_poly.pdbx_seq_one_letter_code
_entity_poly.pdbx_strand_id
1 'polypeptide(L)'
;AGDILLQKEIDFFSYNFEKNHEKTTFKTEISIKRNPLLFNFLNYKKNEKAETIIKINGHSDKKKKIIFSLVSLDEGKNKMKFENISFDNKNKFYSLDKINLNYLDKDNQKCLIEILNENKDYILKGNYFNAENLIKNILIGNNENDYFKKNFNLKLNINKVRLDDEFVLNDLSGKLNFKNSNLIDASLEGNFQNNKKMNFTVKSQDENKITTFFIGYAKPIVQHYKFIKGFDEGVLDFYSTKIGDQSNSTLKIYDFKLKELPTLTKLLTLASLQGIADILSGEGIRFSEFEMNFKNKRNLMTIDEIYAIGPAISILMDGYIEKDKLISLRGTLVPATTINKVIGSIPLLGKILVGSKTGEGVFGVSFKIKGPPKKLETTVNPIKTLTPRFITRTLEKIKKTN
;
A
#
# COMPACT_ATOMS: atom_id res chain seq x y z
N ALA A 1 39.40 7.31 22.62
CA ALA A 1 39.10 8.28 21.56
C ALA A 1 39.79 7.84 20.28
N GLY A 2 39.17 8.08 19.15
CA GLY A 2 39.73 7.76 17.83
C GLY A 2 38.96 8.48 16.73
N ASP A 3 39.55 8.50 15.55
CA ASP A 3 38.99 9.10 14.36
C ASP A 3 38.41 8.02 13.45
N ILE A 4 37.25 8.30 12.85
CA ILE A 4 36.63 7.42 11.86
C ILE A 4 36.62 8.16 10.52
N LEU A 5 37.24 7.56 9.51
CA LEU A 5 37.15 8.01 8.14
C LEU A 5 35.91 7.42 7.48
N LEU A 6 34.90 8.28 7.25
CA LEU A 6 33.65 7.90 6.57
C LEU A 6 33.61 8.60 5.21
N GLN A 7 33.82 7.89 4.14
CA GLN A 7 33.69 8.31 2.72
C GLN A 7 34.49 9.55 2.28
N LYS A 8 34.44 10.68 2.97
CA LYS A 8 35.04 11.96 2.49
C LYS A 8 35.87 12.71 3.52
N GLU A 9 35.62 12.54 4.81
CA GLU A 9 36.30 13.29 5.88
C GLU A 9 36.50 12.43 7.13
N ILE A 10 37.39 12.91 8.00
CA ILE A 10 37.61 12.32 9.32
C ILE A 10 36.54 12.87 10.27
N ASP A 11 35.74 11.97 10.80
CA ASP A 11 34.79 12.24 11.88
C ASP A 11 35.41 11.84 13.23
N PHE A 12 35.00 12.55 14.27
CA PHE A 12 35.47 12.27 15.62
C PHE A 12 34.63 11.18 16.28
N PHE A 13 35.31 10.23 16.94
CA PHE A 13 34.68 9.17 17.72
C PHE A 13 35.38 9.04 19.06
N SER A 14 34.64 9.16 20.16
CA SER A 14 35.12 8.90 21.49
C SER A 14 34.32 7.78 22.16
N TYR A 15 34.96 6.99 22.96
CA TYR A 15 34.30 5.93 23.71
C TYR A 15 34.95 5.77 25.08
N ASN A 16 34.13 5.32 26.05
CA ASN A 16 34.55 4.89 27.35
C ASN A 16 33.85 3.59 27.72
N PHE A 17 34.63 2.59 28.13
CA PHE A 17 34.13 1.29 28.63
C PHE A 17 34.61 1.04 30.04
N GLU A 18 33.68 0.75 30.92
CA GLU A 18 33.96 0.37 32.30
C GLU A 18 33.33 -0.99 32.58
N LYS A 19 34.12 -1.95 33.01
CA LYS A 19 33.69 -3.30 33.32
C LYS A 19 33.82 -3.59 34.79
N ASN A 20 32.78 -4.05 35.46
CA ASN A 20 32.78 -4.61 36.79
C ASN A 20 32.24 -6.05 36.78
N HIS A 21 32.13 -6.67 37.97
CA HIS A 21 31.66 -8.04 38.08
C HIS A 21 30.21 -8.27 37.62
N GLU A 22 29.38 -7.24 37.51
CA GLU A 22 27.96 -7.37 37.21
C GLU A 22 27.60 -6.90 35.79
N LYS A 23 28.25 -5.85 35.30
CA LYS A 23 27.91 -5.22 34.04
C LYS A 23 29.12 -4.58 33.36
N THR A 24 29.01 -4.40 32.07
CA THR A 24 29.91 -3.54 31.28
C THR A 24 29.10 -2.31 30.84
N THR A 25 29.53 -1.13 31.28
CA THR A 25 28.95 0.15 30.83
C THR A 25 29.74 0.72 29.67
N PHE A 26 29.08 1.41 28.80
CA PHE A 26 29.70 2.10 27.67
C PHE A 26 29.08 3.48 27.47
N LYS A 27 29.94 4.42 27.08
CA LYS A 27 29.56 5.78 26.65
C LYS A 27 30.30 6.07 25.36
N THR A 28 29.58 6.50 24.34
CA THR A 28 30.13 6.76 23.01
C THR A 28 29.60 8.10 22.52
N GLU A 29 30.48 8.91 21.95
CA GLU A 29 30.11 10.14 21.24
C GLU A 29 30.74 10.13 19.86
N ILE A 30 29.93 10.41 18.83
CA ILE A 30 30.32 10.46 17.44
C ILE A 30 29.97 11.86 16.93
N SER A 31 30.95 12.58 16.40
CA SER A 31 30.76 13.86 15.72
C SER A 31 30.92 13.68 14.22
N ILE A 32 29.87 13.87 13.47
CA ILE A 32 29.80 13.74 12.02
C ILE A 32 29.72 15.15 11.42
N LYS A 33 30.77 15.59 10.72
CA LYS A 33 30.83 16.93 10.12
C LYS A 33 30.22 16.96 8.73
N ARG A 34 30.90 16.42 7.72
CA ARG A 34 30.46 16.49 6.32
C ARG A 34 29.98 15.17 5.72
N ASN A 35 30.19 14.07 6.42
CA ASN A 35 29.73 12.78 5.93
C ASN A 35 28.19 12.69 5.96
N PRO A 36 27.59 12.03 4.95
CA PRO A 36 26.15 11.90 4.89
C PRO A 36 25.61 10.97 5.98
N LEU A 37 24.48 11.33 6.57
CA LEU A 37 23.69 10.47 7.45
C LEU A 37 22.24 10.46 6.98
N LEU A 38 21.71 9.29 6.72
CA LEU A 38 20.37 9.08 6.17
C LEU A 38 19.59 8.09 7.04
N PHE A 39 18.39 8.47 7.43
CA PHE A 39 17.41 7.55 7.99
C PHE A 39 16.19 7.46 7.07
N ASN A 40 16.26 6.52 6.10
CA ASN A 40 15.24 6.39 5.05
C ASN A 40 13.82 6.22 5.60
N PHE A 41 13.66 5.49 6.71
CA PHE A 41 12.35 5.29 7.35
C PHE A 41 11.73 6.61 7.85
N LEU A 42 12.56 7.55 8.32
CA LEU A 42 12.15 8.86 8.79
C LEU A 42 12.14 9.93 7.69
N ASN A 43 12.57 9.59 6.48
CA ASN A 43 12.86 10.58 5.43
C ASN A 43 13.81 11.69 5.90
N TYR A 44 14.70 11.39 6.86
CA TYR A 44 15.67 12.32 7.39
C TYR A 44 16.99 12.21 6.62
N LYS A 45 17.53 13.37 6.26
CA LYS A 45 18.88 13.53 5.70
C LYS A 45 19.61 14.61 6.49
N LYS A 46 20.79 14.28 7.00
CA LYS A 46 21.69 15.23 7.67
C LYS A 46 21.99 16.43 6.75
N ASN A 47 21.99 17.63 7.30
CA ASN A 47 22.48 18.81 6.59
C ASN A 47 24.01 18.73 6.45
N GLU A 48 24.53 18.86 5.23
CA GLU A 48 25.95 18.76 4.92
C GLU A 48 26.81 19.85 5.60
N LYS A 49 26.19 21.00 5.93
CA LYS A 49 26.86 22.14 6.57
C LYS A 49 26.77 22.12 8.10
N ALA A 50 26.01 21.21 8.69
CA ALA A 50 25.84 21.12 10.12
C ALA A 50 26.64 19.95 10.70
N GLU A 51 27.23 20.14 11.87
CA GLU A 51 27.79 19.06 12.67
C GLU A 51 26.65 18.31 13.35
N THR A 52 26.73 16.97 13.32
CA THR A 52 25.78 16.08 13.99
C THR A 52 26.49 15.32 15.09
N ILE A 53 26.02 15.47 16.31
CA ILE A 53 26.56 14.77 17.48
C ILE A 53 25.61 13.62 17.83
N ILE A 54 26.13 12.40 17.85
CA ILE A 54 25.43 11.21 18.28
C ILE A 54 26.03 10.73 19.60
N LYS A 55 25.20 10.61 20.64
CA LYS A 55 25.60 10.04 21.94
C LYS A 55 24.88 8.72 22.18
N ILE A 56 25.64 7.73 22.60
CA ILE A 56 25.16 6.39 22.91
C ILE A 56 25.67 5.99 24.28
N ASN A 57 24.78 5.89 25.26
CA ASN A 57 25.09 5.46 26.59
C ASN A 57 24.34 4.16 26.90
N GLY A 58 24.98 3.22 27.56
CA GLY A 58 24.32 1.97 27.92
C GLY A 58 25.16 1.03 28.74
N HIS A 59 24.63 -0.16 28.89
CA HIS A 59 25.33 -1.24 29.55
C HIS A 59 24.89 -2.61 29.07
N SER A 60 25.77 -3.59 29.20
CA SER A 60 25.45 -5.00 29.00
C SER A 60 25.56 -5.73 30.35
N ASP A 61 24.56 -6.53 30.69
CA ASP A 61 24.56 -7.36 31.90
C ASP A 61 25.27 -8.70 31.71
N LYS A 62 25.41 -9.51 32.78
CA LYS A 62 26.00 -10.87 32.75
C LYS A 62 25.23 -11.81 31.79
N LYS A 63 23.96 -11.61 31.59
CA LYS A 63 23.11 -12.39 30.66
C LYS A 63 23.20 -11.93 29.23
N LYS A 64 24.17 -11.03 28.92
CA LYS A 64 24.37 -10.41 27.59
C LYS A 64 23.16 -9.64 27.07
N LYS A 65 22.25 -9.20 27.94
CA LYS A 65 21.21 -8.24 27.59
C LYS A 65 21.87 -6.87 27.47
N ILE A 66 21.59 -6.19 26.34
CA ILE A 66 22.13 -4.85 26.07
C ILE A 66 21.01 -3.83 26.32
N ILE A 67 21.30 -2.82 27.10
CA ILE A 67 20.40 -1.70 27.38
C ILE A 67 21.09 -0.41 26.96
N PHE A 68 20.54 0.27 25.99
CA PHE A 68 20.91 1.64 25.64
C PHE A 68 20.06 2.58 26.49
N SER A 69 20.64 3.09 27.58
CA SER A 69 19.93 4.03 28.46
C SER A 69 19.60 5.34 27.77
N LEU A 70 20.46 5.76 26.83
CA LEU A 70 20.28 6.94 26.00
C LEU A 70 20.94 6.74 24.65
N VAL A 71 20.17 6.94 23.57
CA VAL A 71 20.71 7.20 22.25
C VAL A 71 20.15 8.55 21.80
N SER A 72 21.01 9.49 21.45
CA SER A 72 20.57 10.81 21.00
C SER A 72 21.34 11.28 19.78
N LEU A 73 20.66 12.01 18.93
CA LEU A 73 21.22 12.74 17.81
C LEU A 73 20.87 14.23 18.00
N ASP A 74 21.89 15.08 17.92
CA ASP A 74 21.73 16.54 17.96
C ASP A 74 22.42 17.15 16.71
N GLU A 75 21.64 17.81 15.89
CA GLU A 75 22.08 18.60 14.73
C GLU A 75 21.42 19.98 14.81
N GLY A 76 21.60 20.68 15.94
CA GLY A 76 21.03 22.00 16.16
C GLY A 76 19.49 21.97 16.23
N LYS A 77 18.81 22.18 15.11
CA LYS A 77 17.34 22.16 15.04
C LYS A 77 16.76 20.74 15.04
N ASN A 78 17.55 19.77 14.62
CA ASN A 78 17.13 18.36 14.55
C ASN A 78 17.63 17.62 15.80
N LYS A 79 16.70 17.10 16.58
CA LYS A 79 17.00 16.38 17.83
C LYS A 79 16.19 15.09 17.86
N MET A 80 16.89 13.98 18.03
CA MET A 80 16.27 12.67 18.21
C MET A 80 16.76 12.06 19.51
N LYS A 81 15.87 11.51 20.30
CA LYS A 81 16.20 10.93 21.61
C LYS A 81 15.45 9.63 21.80
N PHE A 82 16.18 8.60 22.18
CA PHE A 82 15.67 7.28 22.47
C PHE A 82 16.13 6.89 23.88
N GLU A 83 15.22 6.48 24.74
CA GLU A 83 15.49 6.17 26.13
C GLU A 83 15.18 4.70 26.42
N ASN A 84 16.12 4.04 27.12
CA ASN A 84 16.01 2.68 27.61
C ASN A 84 15.62 1.64 26.53
N ILE A 85 16.29 1.70 25.37
CA ILE A 85 16.13 0.66 24.36
C ILE A 85 16.87 -0.59 24.86
N SER A 86 16.17 -1.71 24.93
CA SER A 86 16.77 -2.96 25.36
C SER A 86 16.67 -4.05 24.31
N PHE A 87 17.73 -4.85 24.24
CA PHE A 87 17.85 -6.02 23.39
C PHE A 87 18.11 -7.26 24.24
N ASP A 88 17.59 -8.40 23.81
CA ASP A 88 17.84 -9.68 24.46
C ASP A 88 19.25 -10.22 24.14
N ASN A 89 19.60 -11.37 24.71
CA ASN A 89 20.90 -12.04 24.50
C ASN A 89 21.13 -12.54 23.06
N LYS A 90 20.12 -12.46 22.18
CA LYS A 90 20.18 -12.76 20.75
C LYS A 90 20.15 -11.48 19.89
N ASN A 91 20.39 -10.33 20.50
CA ASN A 91 20.32 -9.00 19.88
C ASN A 91 18.97 -8.67 19.25
N LYS A 92 17.86 -9.25 19.76
CA LYS A 92 16.53 -8.93 19.33
C LYS A 92 15.95 -7.83 20.21
N PHE A 93 15.26 -6.89 19.58
CA PHE A 93 14.57 -5.82 20.30
C PHE A 93 13.65 -6.39 21.39
N TYR A 94 13.77 -5.85 22.60
CA TYR A 94 13.01 -6.29 23.77
C TYR A 94 12.01 -5.24 24.23
N SER A 95 12.43 -4.02 24.46
CA SER A 95 11.56 -2.91 24.88
C SER A 95 12.25 -1.58 24.64
N LEU A 96 11.48 -0.52 24.67
CA LEU A 96 11.93 0.85 24.81
C LEU A 96 10.99 1.59 25.76
N ASP A 97 11.44 2.64 26.42
CA ASP A 97 10.59 3.46 27.28
C ASP A 97 10.05 4.68 26.55
N LYS A 98 10.93 5.43 25.88
CA LYS A 98 10.53 6.66 25.25
C LYS A 98 11.34 6.96 23.98
N ILE A 99 10.65 7.51 22.97
CA ILE A 99 11.27 8.12 21.78
C ILE A 99 10.73 9.53 21.64
N ASN A 100 11.62 10.51 21.42
CA ASN A 100 11.29 11.86 21.01
C ASN A 100 12.03 12.18 19.73
N LEU A 101 11.30 12.48 18.68
CA LEU A 101 11.83 12.93 17.40
C LEU A 101 11.34 14.35 17.13
N ASN A 102 12.29 15.25 16.94
CA ASN A 102 12.05 16.63 16.59
C ASN A 102 13.03 16.99 15.48
N TYR A 103 12.62 16.86 14.22
CA TYR A 103 13.50 17.01 13.07
C TYR A 103 12.76 17.61 11.87
N LEU A 104 13.54 18.02 10.88
CA LEU A 104 13.05 18.36 9.56
C LEU A 104 13.27 17.14 8.65
N ASP A 105 12.24 16.74 7.90
CA ASP A 105 12.38 15.71 6.88
C ASP A 105 13.13 16.24 5.63
N LYS A 106 13.31 15.39 4.63
CA LYS A 106 13.96 15.76 3.35
C LYS A 106 13.31 16.95 2.64
N ASP A 107 12.03 17.22 2.92
CA ASP A 107 11.23 18.28 2.31
C ASP A 107 11.08 19.51 3.25
N ASN A 108 11.94 19.58 4.29
CA ASN A 108 11.96 20.62 5.33
C ASN A 108 10.64 20.73 6.13
N GLN A 109 9.85 19.66 6.20
CA GLN A 109 8.66 19.61 7.05
C GLN A 109 9.04 19.24 8.48
N LYS A 110 8.48 19.96 9.44
CA LYS A 110 8.73 19.75 10.86
C LYS A 110 8.01 18.52 11.38
N CYS A 111 8.78 17.53 11.78
CA CYS A 111 8.31 16.30 12.40
C CYS A 111 8.50 16.36 13.92
N LEU A 112 7.42 16.27 14.66
CA LEU A 112 7.42 16.11 16.12
C LEU A 112 6.69 14.81 16.41
N ILE A 113 7.43 13.77 16.86
CA ILE A 113 6.89 12.45 17.15
C ILE A 113 7.36 12.04 18.54
N GLU A 114 6.42 11.61 19.36
CA GLU A 114 6.68 11.02 20.66
C GLU A 114 6.11 9.61 20.71
N ILE A 115 6.90 8.67 21.24
CA ILE A 115 6.46 7.32 21.58
C ILE A 115 6.76 7.10 23.05
N LEU A 116 5.74 6.68 23.79
CA LEU A 116 5.81 6.34 25.22
C LEU A 116 5.40 4.90 25.42
N ASN A 117 6.11 4.19 26.29
CA ASN A 117 5.74 2.86 26.74
C ASN A 117 4.97 2.97 28.06
N GLU A 118 3.71 2.56 28.05
CA GLU A 118 2.84 2.47 29.22
C GLU A 118 2.47 0.99 29.44
N ASN A 119 3.25 0.27 30.26
CA ASN A 119 2.97 -1.12 30.63
C ASN A 119 2.80 -2.10 29.45
N LYS A 120 3.68 -2.03 28.44
CA LYS A 120 3.67 -2.77 27.16
C LYS A 120 2.70 -2.22 26.09
N ASP A 121 1.94 -1.22 26.39
CA ASP A 121 1.22 -0.42 25.40
C ASP A 121 2.10 0.74 24.97
N TYR A 122 2.35 0.86 23.69
CA TYR A 122 3.04 2.02 23.13
C TYR A 122 2.02 3.06 22.69
N ILE A 123 2.26 4.32 23.09
CA ILE A 123 1.45 5.46 22.66
C ILE A 123 2.31 6.33 21.74
N LEU A 124 1.94 6.42 20.48
CA LEU A 124 2.58 7.27 19.48
C LEU A 124 1.71 8.51 19.24
N LYS A 125 2.30 9.68 19.44
CA LYS A 125 1.70 10.97 19.11
C LYS A 125 2.61 11.73 18.16
N GLY A 126 2.03 12.41 17.17
CA GLY A 126 2.82 13.21 16.23
C GLY A 126 2.02 14.33 15.59
N ASN A 127 2.72 15.38 15.18
CA ASN A 127 2.13 16.45 14.39
C ASN A 127 2.17 16.14 12.89
N TYR A 128 3.26 15.51 12.43
CA TYR A 128 3.51 15.21 11.03
C TYR A 128 4.46 14.02 10.89
N PHE A 129 4.17 13.16 9.92
CA PHE A 129 5.03 12.04 9.53
C PHE A 129 5.01 11.87 8.01
N ASN A 130 6.19 11.77 7.40
CA ASN A 130 6.33 11.45 5.98
C ASN A 130 6.41 9.92 5.81
N ALA A 131 5.30 9.30 5.41
CA ALA A 131 5.16 7.86 5.27
C ALA A 131 5.51 7.34 3.85
N GLU A 132 5.97 8.19 2.94
CA GLU A 132 6.23 7.83 1.54
C GLU A 132 7.12 6.59 1.39
N ASN A 133 8.26 6.55 2.10
CA ASN A 133 9.16 5.41 2.04
C ASN A 133 8.60 4.16 2.72
N LEU A 134 7.83 4.33 3.80
CA LEU A 134 7.15 3.22 4.49
C LEU A 134 6.12 2.57 3.56
N ILE A 135 5.29 3.37 2.90
CA ILE A 135 4.27 2.88 1.96
C ILE A 135 4.92 2.17 0.77
N LYS A 136 5.97 2.77 0.18
CA LYS A 136 6.74 2.12 -0.90
C LYS A 136 7.26 0.75 -0.49
N ASN A 137 7.83 0.60 0.70
CA ASN A 137 8.37 -0.66 1.20
C ASN A 137 7.26 -1.70 1.44
N ILE A 138 6.11 -1.29 1.99
CA ILE A 138 4.95 -2.18 2.19
C ILE A 138 4.41 -2.69 0.85
N LEU A 139 4.26 -1.82 -0.15
CA LEU A 139 3.71 -2.18 -1.47
C LEU A 139 4.66 -3.08 -2.28
N ILE A 140 5.99 -2.94 -2.11
CA ILE A 140 6.98 -3.80 -2.77
C ILE A 140 7.02 -5.20 -2.13
N GLY A 141 6.43 -5.37 -0.93
CA GLY A 141 6.37 -6.66 -0.25
C GLY A 141 7.69 -7.12 0.36
N ASN A 142 8.60 -6.18 0.64
CA ASN A 142 9.84 -6.44 1.37
C ASN A 142 9.55 -6.63 2.87
N ASN A 143 8.88 -7.73 3.21
CA ASN A 143 8.53 -8.11 4.59
C ASN A 143 9.66 -8.90 5.27
N GLU A 144 10.91 -8.56 5.08
CA GLU A 144 12.05 -9.17 5.80
C GLU A 144 12.26 -8.59 7.20
N ASN A 145 11.24 -8.06 7.84
CA ASN A 145 11.40 -7.38 9.11
C ASN A 145 10.93 -8.23 10.30
N ASP A 146 11.72 -9.23 10.66
CA ASP A 146 11.60 -10.01 11.90
C ASP A 146 12.17 -9.23 13.13
N TYR A 147 12.09 -7.90 13.10
CA TYR A 147 12.70 -7.04 14.13
C TYR A 147 11.98 -7.09 15.48
N PHE A 148 10.69 -7.43 15.50
CA PHE A 148 9.87 -7.39 16.69
C PHE A 148 9.27 -8.77 16.98
N LYS A 149 9.92 -9.59 17.80
CA LYS A 149 9.37 -10.91 18.23
C LYS A 149 8.48 -10.82 19.46
N LYS A 150 7.98 -9.66 19.82
CA LYS A 150 7.15 -9.47 21.00
C LYS A 150 5.71 -9.12 20.69
N ASN A 151 4.89 -9.42 21.68
CA ASN A 151 3.52 -8.93 21.72
C ASN A 151 3.54 -7.50 22.24
N PHE A 152 2.94 -6.59 21.54
CA PHE A 152 2.76 -5.20 21.97
C PHE A 152 1.54 -4.59 21.31
N ASN A 153 0.96 -3.62 21.97
CA ASN A 153 -0.08 -2.76 21.42
C ASN A 153 0.52 -1.40 21.09
N LEU A 154 0.06 -0.82 20.01
CA LEU A 154 0.39 0.55 19.62
C LEU A 154 -0.90 1.34 19.45
N LYS A 155 -1.09 2.36 20.27
CA LYS A 155 -2.08 3.41 20.06
C LYS A 155 -1.39 4.55 19.33
N LEU A 156 -1.98 5.05 18.26
CA LEU A 156 -1.37 6.13 17.49
C LEU A 156 -2.36 7.27 17.25
N ASN A 157 -1.80 8.49 17.20
CA ASN A 157 -2.49 9.72 16.82
C ASN A 157 -1.48 10.65 16.16
N ILE A 158 -1.64 10.88 14.85
CA ILE A 158 -0.77 11.74 14.04
C ILE A 158 -1.65 12.72 13.27
N ASN A 159 -1.44 14.02 13.48
CA ASN A 159 -2.29 15.04 12.86
C ASN A 159 -2.20 15.02 11.34
N LYS A 160 -0.99 14.82 10.77
CA LYS A 160 -0.78 14.80 9.32
C LYS A 160 0.19 13.68 8.94
N VAL A 161 -0.21 12.82 8.01
CA VAL A 161 0.64 11.78 7.42
C VAL A 161 0.71 12.01 5.92
N ARG A 162 1.90 12.40 5.44
CA ARG A 162 2.17 12.54 4.01
C ARG A 162 2.35 11.15 3.41
N LEU A 163 1.54 10.84 2.40
CA LEU A 163 1.59 9.56 1.69
C LEU A 163 2.54 9.62 0.48
N ASP A 164 2.54 10.75 -0.21
CA ASP A 164 3.42 11.12 -1.33
C ASP A 164 3.44 12.65 -1.54
N ASP A 165 3.90 13.11 -2.72
CA ASP A 165 4.01 14.53 -3.03
C ASP A 165 2.66 15.27 -3.14
N GLU A 166 1.57 14.53 -3.42
CA GLU A 166 0.25 15.12 -3.65
C GLU A 166 -0.70 14.93 -2.47
N PHE A 167 -0.53 13.85 -1.67
CA PHE A 167 -1.55 13.41 -0.72
C PHE A 167 -1.09 13.40 0.73
N VAL A 168 -1.95 13.98 1.55
CA VAL A 168 -1.82 13.99 3.02
C VAL A 168 -3.09 13.40 3.62
N LEU A 169 -2.90 12.47 4.54
CA LEU A 169 -3.94 11.95 5.41
C LEU A 169 -3.90 12.73 6.72
N ASN A 170 -5.03 13.32 7.12
CA ASN A 170 -5.18 14.08 8.35
C ASN A 170 -5.78 13.22 9.45
N ASP A 171 -5.42 13.52 10.70
CA ASP A 171 -5.99 12.96 11.91
C ASP A 171 -5.98 11.42 11.94
N LEU A 172 -4.84 10.84 11.49
CA LEU A 172 -4.65 9.41 11.55
C LEU A 172 -4.60 8.96 13.01
N SER A 173 -5.58 8.16 13.41
CA SER A 173 -5.70 7.64 14.77
C SER A 173 -6.10 6.17 14.78
N GLY A 174 -5.81 5.49 15.88
CA GLY A 174 -6.27 4.13 16.09
C GLY A 174 -5.36 3.25 16.93
N LYS A 175 -5.54 1.94 16.76
CA LYS A 175 -4.85 0.91 17.53
C LYS A 175 -4.36 -0.21 16.63
N LEU A 176 -3.17 -0.73 16.95
CA LEU A 176 -2.57 -1.90 16.32
C LEU A 176 -2.14 -2.87 17.41
N ASN A 177 -2.47 -4.13 17.26
CA ASN A 177 -2.05 -5.20 18.18
C ASN A 177 -1.19 -6.21 17.44
N PHE A 178 0.04 -6.40 17.92
CA PHE A 178 1.01 -7.31 17.34
C PHE A 178 1.26 -8.50 18.26
N LYS A 179 1.27 -9.70 17.69
CA LYS A 179 1.65 -10.94 18.35
C LYS A 179 2.69 -11.67 17.50
N ASN A 180 3.89 -11.88 18.06
CA ASN A 180 5.01 -12.52 17.36
C ASN A 180 5.29 -11.86 15.97
N SER A 181 5.39 -10.53 15.92
CA SER A 181 5.58 -9.72 14.70
C SER A 181 4.40 -9.69 13.74
N ASN A 182 3.34 -10.44 13.98
CA ASN A 182 2.15 -10.43 13.15
C ASN A 182 1.13 -9.43 13.67
N LEU A 183 0.61 -8.59 12.79
CA LEU A 183 -0.54 -7.75 13.09
C LEU A 183 -1.78 -8.64 13.20
N ILE A 184 -2.31 -8.79 14.42
CA ILE A 184 -3.47 -9.64 14.71
C ILE A 184 -4.77 -8.85 14.81
N ASP A 185 -4.69 -7.60 15.26
CA ASP A 185 -5.85 -6.71 15.34
C ASP A 185 -5.43 -5.29 15.01
N ALA A 186 -6.27 -4.57 14.28
CA ALA A 186 -6.05 -3.19 13.89
C ALA A 186 -7.37 -2.45 13.72
N SER A 187 -7.36 -1.19 14.09
CA SER A 187 -8.43 -0.23 13.75
C SER A 187 -7.78 1.13 13.58
N LEU A 188 -7.69 1.58 12.34
CA LEU A 188 -7.15 2.90 11.98
C LEU A 188 -8.20 3.70 11.23
N GLU A 189 -8.26 4.97 11.53
CA GLU A 189 -9.09 5.94 10.83
C GLU A 189 -8.31 7.23 10.54
N GLY A 190 -8.70 7.94 9.49
CA GLY A 190 -8.13 9.20 9.10
C GLY A 190 -8.95 9.87 8.00
N ASN A 191 -8.59 11.09 7.64
CA ASN A 191 -9.34 11.89 6.68
C ASN A 191 -8.44 12.46 5.59
N PHE A 192 -8.85 12.31 4.34
CA PHE A 192 -8.28 13.08 3.23
C PHE A 192 -8.92 14.48 3.16
N GLN A 193 -8.41 15.30 2.25
CA GLN A 193 -9.05 16.56 1.92
C GLN A 193 -10.54 16.35 1.55
N ASN A 194 -11.38 17.32 1.81
CA ASN A 194 -12.83 17.28 1.59
C ASN A 194 -13.58 16.23 2.43
N ASN A 195 -13.06 15.92 3.64
CA ASN A 195 -13.68 14.98 4.60
C ASN A 195 -13.86 13.55 4.04
N LYS A 196 -13.08 13.16 3.05
CA LYS A 196 -13.10 11.79 2.53
C LYS A 196 -12.38 10.86 3.51
N LYS A 197 -13.11 9.93 4.08
CA LYS A 197 -12.63 9.05 5.17
C LYS A 197 -11.73 7.93 4.67
N MET A 198 -10.82 7.51 5.52
CA MET A 198 -10.06 6.27 5.42
C MET A 198 -10.34 5.44 6.68
N ASN A 199 -10.68 4.16 6.51
CA ASN A 199 -10.83 3.19 7.59
C ASN A 199 -10.08 1.90 7.22
N PHE A 200 -9.25 1.43 8.13
CA PHE A 200 -8.54 0.17 7.99
C PHE A 200 -8.77 -0.68 9.23
N THR A 201 -9.23 -1.92 9.04
CA THR A 201 -9.38 -2.86 10.15
C THR A 201 -8.74 -4.20 9.85
N VAL A 202 -8.20 -4.82 10.87
CA VAL A 202 -7.78 -6.22 10.88
C VAL A 202 -8.38 -6.87 12.10
N LYS A 203 -8.96 -8.06 11.94
CA LYS A 203 -9.43 -8.90 13.05
C LYS A 203 -8.96 -10.33 12.81
N SER A 204 -8.23 -10.89 13.77
CA SER A 204 -7.81 -12.29 13.72
C SER A 204 -8.49 -13.06 14.84
N GLN A 205 -9.12 -14.18 14.47
CA GLN A 205 -9.70 -15.15 15.40
C GLN A 205 -9.23 -16.53 14.94
N ASP A 206 -8.48 -17.21 15.78
CA ASP A 206 -7.82 -18.48 15.48
C ASP A 206 -6.93 -18.36 14.24
N GLU A 207 -7.14 -19.20 13.23
CA GLU A 207 -6.42 -19.14 11.95
C GLU A 207 -7.02 -18.14 10.94
N ASN A 208 -8.20 -17.57 11.26
CA ASN A 208 -8.90 -16.65 10.37
C ASN A 208 -8.42 -15.23 10.61
N LYS A 209 -8.07 -14.53 9.54
CA LYS A 209 -7.75 -13.11 9.56
C LYS A 209 -8.63 -12.37 8.55
N ILE A 210 -9.43 -11.44 9.05
CA ILE A 210 -10.29 -10.57 8.24
C ILE A 210 -9.61 -9.20 8.16
N THR A 211 -9.47 -8.70 6.95
CA THR A 211 -8.95 -7.35 6.68
C THR A 211 -9.99 -6.57 5.89
N THR A 212 -10.31 -5.35 6.34
CA THR A 212 -11.13 -4.40 5.58
C THR A 212 -10.37 -3.09 5.39
N PHE A 213 -10.54 -2.47 4.24
CA PHE A 213 -9.94 -1.19 3.95
C PHE A 213 -10.87 -0.37 3.09
N PHE A 214 -11.36 0.73 3.64
CA PHE A 214 -12.22 1.70 2.95
C PHE A 214 -11.49 3.02 2.78
N ILE A 215 -11.57 3.58 1.59
CA ILE A 215 -11.02 4.89 1.26
C ILE A 215 -12.00 5.67 0.40
N GLY A 216 -12.46 6.82 0.89
CA GLY A 216 -13.34 7.74 0.17
C GLY A 216 -12.65 8.47 -0.99
N TYR A 217 -11.33 8.29 -1.17
CA TYR A 217 -10.55 8.82 -2.28
C TYR A 217 -9.45 7.83 -2.68
N ALA A 218 -9.70 7.03 -3.71
CA ALA A 218 -8.88 5.87 -4.06
C ALA A 218 -7.53 6.24 -4.71
N LYS A 219 -7.44 7.38 -5.38
CA LYS A 219 -6.25 7.83 -6.12
C LYS A 219 -4.95 7.70 -5.33
N PRO A 220 -4.84 8.16 -4.05
CA PRO A 220 -3.60 8.07 -3.27
C PRO A 220 -3.01 6.67 -3.13
N ILE A 221 -3.85 5.64 -3.19
CA ILE A 221 -3.41 4.25 -3.08
C ILE A 221 -3.15 3.64 -4.46
N VAL A 222 -4.09 3.86 -5.39
CA VAL A 222 -4.04 3.21 -6.71
C VAL A 222 -2.88 3.70 -7.56
N GLN A 223 -2.51 4.97 -7.47
CA GLN A 223 -1.40 5.54 -8.26
C GLN A 223 -0.01 4.98 -7.91
N HIS A 224 0.17 4.37 -6.73
CA HIS A 224 1.41 3.69 -6.38
C HIS A 224 1.65 2.41 -7.19
N TYR A 225 0.61 1.87 -7.82
CA TYR A 225 0.75 0.73 -8.73
C TYR A 225 1.23 1.23 -10.09
N LYS A 226 2.50 0.96 -10.42
CA LYS A 226 3.20 1.48 -11.62
C LYS A 226 2.54 1.15 -12.97
N PHE A 227 1.65 0.16 -13.00
CA PHE A 227 0.94 -0.25 -14.23
C PHE A 227 -0.37 0.50 -14.46
N ILE A 228 -0.86 1.27 -13.46
CA ILE A 228 -2.06 2.11 -13.56
C ILE A 228 -1.60 3.56 -13.56
N LYS A 229 -1.56 4.17 -14.73
CA LYS A 229 -1.27 5.59 -14.88
C LYS A 229 -2.56 6.37 -15.10
N GLY A 230 -2.58 7.63 -14.64
CA GLY A 230 -3.72 8.51 -14.86
C GLY A 230 -5.02 8.05 -14.20
N PHE A 231 -4.93 7.30 -13.09
CA PHE A 231 -6.09 7.02 -12.25
C PHE A 231 -6.49 8.28 -11.48
N ASP A 232 -7.77 8.60 -11.46
CA ASP A 232 -8.30 9.79 -10.79
C ASP A 232 -9.65 9.51 -10.12
N GLU A 233 -9.94 10.26 -9.04
CA GLU A 233 -11.15 10.14 -8.23
C GLU A 233 -11.28 8.77 -7.53
N GLY A 234 -12.49 8.23 -7.45
CA GLY A 234 -12.83 6.89 -6.97
C GLY A 234 -12.96 6.72 -5.46
N VAL A 235 -13.86 5.82 -5.10
CA VAL A 235 -14.00 5.29 -3.73
C VAL A 235 -13.58 3.84 -3.78
N LEU A 236 -12.71 3.42 -2.86
CA LEU A 236 -12.19 2.06 -2.79
C LEU A 236 -12.71 1.33 -1.56
N ASP A 237 -13.17 0.11 -1.76
CA ASP A 237 -13.57 -0.83 -0.72
C ASP A 237 -12.86 -2.18 -0.94
N PHE A 238 -12.14 -2.62 0.07
CA PHE A 238 -11.40 -3.88 0.04
C PHE A 238 -11.77 -4.73 1.23
N TYR A 239 -12.06 -5.98 0.96
CA TYR A 239 -12.32 -7.03 1.95
C TYR A 239 -11.47 -8.26 1.66
N SER A 240 -10.87 -8.85 2.68
CA SER A 240 -10.10 -10.07 2.55
C SER A 240 -10.25 -10.96 3.76
N THR A 241 -10.43 -12.27 3.52
CA THR A 241 -10.33 -13.30 4.53
C THR A 241 -9.10 -14.16 4.24
N LYS A 242 -8.26 -14.38 5.24
CA LYS A 242 -7.07 -15.23 5.12
C LYS A 242 -7.15 -16.38 6.12
N ILE A 243 -6.91 -17.61 5.63
CA ILE A 243 -6.82 -18.85 6.42
C ILE A 243 -5.49 -19.52 6.06
N GLY A 244 -4.60 -19.65 7.01
CA GLY A 244 -3.26 -20.16 6.75
C GLY A 244 -2.49 -19.36 5.69
N ASP A 245 -2.11 -20.00 4.59
CA ASP A 245 -1.38 -19.41 3.46
C ASP A 245 -2.29 -18.93 2.32
N GLN A 246 -3.61 -19.07 2.45
CA GLN A 246 -4.59 -18.70 1.42
C GLN A 246 -5.44 -17.51 1.86
N SER A 247 -5.66 -16.56 0.96
CA SER A 247 -6.64 -15.48 1.15
C SER A 247 -7.65 -15.44 0.00
N ASN A 248 -8.91 -15.10 0.37
CA ASN A 248 -9.97 -14.75 -0.56
C ASN A 248 -10.27 -13.27 -0.41
N SER A 249 -10.25 -12.53 -1.49
CA SER A 249 -10.32 -11.07 -1.46
C SER A 249 -11.28 -10.52 -2.51
N THR A 250 -11.96 -9.44 -2.14
CA THR A 250 -12.78 -8.63 -3.04
C THR A 250 -12.28 -7.19 -2.99
N LEU A 251 -11.97 -6.62 -4.13
CA LEU A 251 -11.66 -5.21 -4.31
C LEU A 251 -12.75 -4.56 -5.15
N LYS A 252 -13.32 -3.47 -4.66
CA LYS A 252 -14.28 -2.64 -5.39
C LYS A 252 -13.78 -1.21 -5.48
N ILE A 253 -14.00 -0.60 -6.63
CA ILE A 253 -13.72 0.83 -6.84
C ILE A 253 -14.93 1.42 -7.57
N TYR A 254 -15.43 2.54 -7.08
CA TYR A 254 -16.59 3.23 -7.61
C TYR A 254 -16.22 4.61 -8.13
N ASP A 255 -16.88 5.06 -9.18
CA ASP A 255 -16.83 6.44 -9.72
C ASP A 255 -15.41 6.97 -9.95
N PHE A 256 -14.63 6.27 -10.76
CA PHE A 256 -13.25 6.62 -11.06
C PHE A 256 -13.02 6.85 -12.55
N LYS A 257 -11.89 7.49 -12.87
CA LYS A 257 -11.44 7.79 -14.23
C LYS A 257 -10.08 7.18 -14.48
N LEU A 258 -9.88 6.59 -15.66
CA LEU A 258 -8.60 6.06 -16.12
C LEU A 258 -8.12 6.83 -17.35
N LYS A 259 -6.84 7.20 -17.33
CA LYS A 259 -6.09 7.73 -18.47
C LYS A 259 -4.87 6.86 -18.72
N GLU A 260 -4.38 6.87 -19.95
CA GLU A 260 -3.07 6.28 -20.28
C GLU A 260 -2.87 4.84 -19.80
N LEU A 261 -3.84 3.96 -20.01
CA LEU A 261 -3.67 2.53 -19.73
C LEU A 261 -3.21 1.79 -21.00
N PRO A 262 -1.89 1.60 -21.21
CA PRO A 262 -1.34 1.14 -22.51
C PRO A 262 -1.92 -0.20 -22.97
N THR A 263 -2.15 -1.13 -22.06
CA THR A 263 -2.73 -2.43 -22.37
C THR A 263 -4.17 -2.31 -22.86
N LEU A 264 -4.97 -1.45 -22.22
CA LEU A 264 -6.36 -1.21 -22.63
C LEU A 264 -6.41 -0.44 -23.97
N THR A 265 -5.57 0.58 -24.14
CA THR A 265 -5.45 1.32 -25.43
C THR A 265 -5.12 0.36 -26.55
N LYS A 266 -4.10 -0.50 -26.39
CA LYS A 266 -3.74 -1.52 -27.38
C LYS A 266 -4.90 -2.46 -27.68
N LEU A 267 -5.63 -2.90 -26.67
CA LEU A 267 -6.78 -3.77 -26.81
C LEU A 267 -7.90 -3.08 -27.62
N LEU A 268 -8.21 -1.82 -27.31
CA LEU A 268 -9.20 -1.02 -28.00
C LEU A 268 -8.84 -0.81 -29.49
N THR A 269 -7.55 -0.49 -29.75
CA THR A 269 -7.05 -0.33 -31.13
C THR A 269 -7.14 -1.64 -31.91
N LEU A 270 -6.72 -2.75 -31.36
CA LEU A 270 -6.83 -4.09 -31.98
C LEU A 270 -8.29 -4.51 -32.22
N ALA A 271 -9.21 -4.04 -31.38
CA ALA A 271 -10.63 -4.26 -31.50
C ALA A 271 -11.33 -3.31 -32.50
N SER A 272 -10.59 -2.45 -33.22
CA SER A 272 -11.11 -1.41 -34.11
C SER A 272 -12.03 -0.41 -33.38
N LEU A 273 -11.77 -0.15 -32.13
CA LEU A 273 -12.50 0.80 -31.26
C LEU A 273 -11.68 2.10 -31.07
N GLN A 274 -11.12 2.64 -32.16
CA GLN A 274 -10.19 3.77 -32.14
C GLN A 274 -10.77 5.00 -31.45
N GLY A 275 -12.02 5.34 -31.66
CA GLY A 275 -12.67 6.48 -31.01
C GLY A 275 -12.67 6.37 -29.47
N ILE A 276 -12.84 5.15 -28.91
CA ILE A 276 -12.75 4.92 -27.46
C ILE A 276 -11.28 4.97 -27.01
N ALA A 277 -10.34 4.46 -27.81
CA ALA A 277 -8.91 4.53 -27.53
C ALA A 277 -8.42 6.00 -27.49
N ASP A 278 -8.92 6.85 -28.36
CA ASP A 278 -8.59 8.28 -28.39
C ASP A 278 -9.13 9.01 -27.15
N ILE A 279 -10.36 8.69 -26.71
CA ILE A 279 -10.92 9.21 -25.45
C ILE A 279 -10.06 8.77 -24.25
N LEU A 280 -9.63 7.51 -24.21
CA LEU A 280 -8.77 7.00 -23.12
C LEU A 280 -7.43 7.74 -23.07
N SER A 281 -6.83 7.99 -24.22
CA SER A 281 -5.53 8.69 -24.33
C SER A 281 -5.64 10.19 -24.07
N GLY A 282 -6.78 10.79 -24.33
CA GLY A 282 -7.06 12.22 -24.11
C GLY A 282 -7.68 12.52 -22.75
N GLU A 283 -9.01 12.56 -22.69
CA GLU A 283 -9.76 12.93 -21.49
C GLU A 283 -9.80 11.80 -20.44
N GLY A 284 -9.60 10.56 -20.87
CA GLY A 284 -9.74 9.35 -20.05
C GLY A 284 -11.15 8.76 -20.09
N ILE A 285 -11.26 7.51 -19.71
CA ILE A 285 -12.53 6.78 -19.62
C ILE A 285 -13.00 6.71 -18.17
N ARG A 286 -14.26 7.06 -17.96
CA ARG A 286 -14.91 6.93 -16.65
C ARG A 286 -15.49 5.53 -16.48
N PHE A 287 -15.34 4.99 -15.27
CA PHE A 287 -15.99 3.78 -14.82
C PHE A 287 -16.85 4.09 -13.59
N SER A 288 -18.08 3.58 -13.60
CA SER A 288 -18.97 3.69 -12.45
C SER A 288 -18.66 2.64 -11.39
N GLU A 289 -18.20 1.46 -11.80
CA GLU A 289 -17.86 0.37 -10.89
C GLU A 289 -16.76 -0.52 -11.47
N PHE A 290 -15.86 -0.94 -10.59
CA PHE A 290 -14.91 -2.03 -10.78
C PHE A 290 -15.02 -2.98 -9.59
N GLU A 291 -15.12 -4.28 -9.85
CA GLU A 291 -15.09 -5.34 -8.86
C GLU A 291 -14.10 -6.42 -9.28
N MET A 292 -13.22 -6.82 -8.39
CA MET A 292 -12.26 -7.89 -8.59
C MET A 292 -12.36 -8.89 -7.44
N ASN A 293 -12.68 -10.14 -7.76
CA ASN A 293 -12.71 -11.27 -6.84
C ASN A 293 -11.50 -12.17 -7.12
N PHE A 294 -10.65 -12.39 -6.11
CA PHE A 294 -9.40 -13.11 -6.30
C PHE A 294 -8.96 -13.88 -5.06
N LYS A 295 -8.15 -14.89 -5.29
CA LYS A 295 -7.53 -15.74 -4.26
C LYS A 295 -6.01 -15.65 -4.39
N ASN A 296 -5.33 -15.49 -3.26
CA ASN A 296 -3.88 -15.60 -3.21
C ASN A 296 -3.48 -16.85 -2.44
N LYS A 297 -2.56 -17.62 -3.01
CA LYS A 297 -1.90 -18.70 -2.32
C LYS A 297 -0.41 -18.67 -2.70
N ARG A 298 0.45 -18.32 -1.73
CA ARG A 298 1.89 -18.13 -1.95
C ARG A 298 2.17 -17.12 -3.10
N ASN A 299 2.75 -17.62 -4.20
CA ASN A 299 3.13 -16.79 -5.35
C ASN A 299 2.07 -16.75 -6.47
N LEU A 300 0.92 -17.39 -6.26
CA LEU A 300 -0.15 -17.48 -7.24
C LEU A 300 -1.36 -16.66 -6.78
N MET A 301 -1.77 -15.70 -7.62
CA MET A 301 -3.05 -15.01 -7.52
C MET A 301 -3.98 -15.58 -8.59
N THR A 302 -5.07 -16.21 -8.19
CA THR A 302 -6.15 -16.63 -9.09
C THR A 302 -7.23 -15.56 -9.06
N ILE A 303 -7.57 -15.02 -10.23
CA ILE A 303 -8.60 -14.02 -10.42
C ILE A 303 -9.85 -14.76 -10.88
N ASP A 304 -10.82 -14.90 -9.97
CA ASP A 304 -12.08 -15.57 -10.27
C ASP A 304 -12.91 -14.70 -11.22
N GLU A 305 -12.91 -13.39 -11.02
CA GLU A 305 -13.59 -12.43 -11.88
C GLU A 305 -13.03 -11.01 -11.67
N ILE A 306 -12.87 -10.27 -12.76
CA ILE A 306 -12.85 -8.81 -12.80
C ILE A 306 -14.03 -8.35 -13.63
N TYR A 307 -14.82 -7.46 -13.08
CA TYR A 307 -15.93 -6.79 -13.76
C TYR A 307 -15.78 -5.28 -13.63
N ALA A 308 -15.75 -4.59 -14.78
CA ALA A 308 -15.70 -3.13 -14.81
C ALA A 308 -16.80 -2.62 -15.72
N ILE A 309 -17.58 -1.64 -15.29
CA ILE A 309 -18.65 -1.03 -16.07
C ILE A 309 -18.47 0.49 -16.13
N GLY A 310 -18.58 1.02 -17.32
CA GLY A 310 -18.53 2.46 -17.60
C GLY A 310 -19.46 2.87 -18.73
N PRO A 311 -19.70 4.17 -18.89
CA PRO A 311 -20.58 4.70 -19.94
C PRO A 311 -20.04 4.47 -21.35
N ALA A 312 -18.74 4.25 -21.53
CA ALA A 312 -18.13 3.99 -22.82
C ALA A 312 -17.92 2.50 -23.11
N ILE A 313 -17.48 1.73 -22.08
CA ILE A 313 -17.15 0.31 -22.21
C ILE A 313 -17.47 -0.44 -20.93
N SER A 314 -17.69 -1.76 -21.08
CA SER A 314 -17.70 -2.70 -19.96
C SER A 314 -16.75 -3.86 -20.24
N ILE A 315 -16.14 -4.37 -19.18
CA ILE A 315 -15.10 -5.41 -19.25
C ILE A 315 -15.45 -6.50 -18.26
N LEU A 316 -15.37 -7.76 -18.70
CA LEU A 316 -15.38 -8.93 -17.86
C LEU A 316 -14.15 -9.76 -18.15
N MET A 317 -13.38 -10.14 -17.12
CA MET A 317 -12.21 -11.00 -17.31
C MET A 317 -11.94 -11.88 -16.11
N ASP A 318 -11.19 -12.95 -16.34
CA ASP A 318 -10.69 -13.89 -15.35
C ASP A 318 -9.26 -14.35 -15.69
N GLY A 319 -8.62 -15.07 -14.80
CA GLY A 319 -7.32 -15.64 -15.08
C GLY A 319 -6.45 -15.80 -13.85
N TYR A 320 -5.13 -15.66 -14.02
CA TYR A 320 -4.18 -15.78 -12.92
C TYR A 320 -2.90 -14.98 -13.15
N ILE A 321 -2.22 -14.68 -12.05
CA ILE A 321 -0.93 -14.02 -12.01
C ILE A 321 0.01 -14.85 -11.13
N GLU A 322 1.09 -15.36 -11.70
CA GLU A 322 2.21 -15.93 -10.98
C GLU A 322 3.26 -14.84 -10.77
N LYS A 323 3.58 -14.55 -9.50
CA LYS A 323 4.45 -13.43 -9.12
C LYS A 323 5.78 -13.47 -9.89
N ASP A 324 6.12 -12.36 -10.54
CA ASP A 324 7.36 -12.12 -11.31
C ASP A 324 7.57 -13.05 -12.53
N LYS A 325 6.63 -13.96 -12.84
CA LYS A 325 6.79 -14.96 -13.91
C LYS A 325 5.78 -14.80 -15.04
N LEU A 326 4.49 -14.84 -14.74
CA LEU A 326 3.46 -14.96 -15.75
C LEU A 326 2.18 -14.25 -15.35
N ILE A 327 1.64 -13.46 -16.28
CA ILE A 327 0.27 -12.96 -16.25
C ILE A 327 -0.50 -13.69 -17.35
N SER A 328 -1.67 -14.25 -17.04
CA SER A 328 -2.54 -14.91 -18.01
C SER A 328 -3.98 -14.53 -17.70
N LEU A 329 -4.51 -13.59 -18.46
CA LEU A 329 -5.88 -13.09 -18.35
C LEU A 329 -6.62 -13.30 -19.66
N ARG A 330 -7.91 -13.56 -19.57
CA ARG A 330 -8.82 -13.63 -20.70
C ARG A 330 -10.11 -12.89 -20.35
N GLY A 331 -10.75 -12.32 -21.35
CA GLY A 331 -11.97 -11.58 -21.06
C GLY A 331 -12.74 -11.18 -22.30
N THR A 332 -13.79 -10.42 -22.04
CA THR A 332 -14.67 -9.83 -23.04
C THR A 332 -14.79 -8.32 -22.76
N LEU A 333 -14.65 -7.53 -23.79
CA LEU A 333 -14.88 -6.09 -23.79
C LEU A 333 -16.12 -5.79 -24.65
N VAL A 334 -17.01 -4.96 -24.13
CA VAL A 334 -18.27 -4.58 -24.79
C VAL A 334 -18.41 -3.06 -24.82
N PRO A 335 -18.52 -2.42 -25.98
CA PRO A 335 -18.84 -1.01 -26.08
C PRO A 335 -20.24 -0.71 -25.52
N ALA A 336 -20.42 0.47 -24.91
CA ALA A 336 -21.68 0.89 -24.30
C ALA A 336 -22.84 1.00 -25.31
N THR A 337 -22.55 1.41 -26.54
CA THR A 337 -23.55 1.42 -27.63
C THR A 337 -24.20 0.06 -27.86
N THR A 338 -23.46 -1.02 -27.60
CA THR A 338 -23.95 -2.39 -27.68
C THR A 338 -24.82 -2.74 -26.49
N ILE A 339 -24.41 -2.33 -25.25
CA ILE A 339 -25.17 -2.56 -24.02
C ILE A 339 -26.52 -1.85 -24.08
N ASN A 340 -26.55 -0.58 -24.52
CA ASN A 340 -27.76 0.19 -24.62
C ASN A 340 -28.75 -0.40 -25.68
N LYS A 341 -28.26 -0.98 -26.78
CA LYS A 341 -29.09 -1.73 -27.73
C LYS A 341 -29.70 -2.98 -27.11
N VAL A 342 -28.93 -3.72 -26.30
CA VAL A 342 -29.43 -4.90 -25.57
C VAL A 342 -30.51 -4.50 -24.57
N ILE A 343 -30.30 -3.44 -23.79
CA ILE A 343 -31.26 -2.96 -22.79
C ILE A 343 -32.54 -2.42 -23.48
N GLY A 344 -32.38 -1.63 -24.54
CA GLY A 344 -33.52 -1.08 -25.29
C GLY A 344 -34.30 -2.11 -26.10
N SER A 345 -33.71 -3.30 -26.32
CA SER A 345 -34.37 -4.39 -27.07
C SER A 345 -35.03 -5.43 -26.15
N ILE A 346 -35.03 -5.22 -24.81
CA ILE A 346 -35.68 -6.12 -23.82
C ILE A 346 -37.18 -5.73 -23.63
N PRO A 347 -38.09 -6.20 -24.49
CA PRO A 347 -39.47 -6.39 -24.08
C PRO A 347 -39.57 -7.79 -23.51
N LEU A 348 -39.70 -7.90 -22.19
CA LEU A 348 -39.90 -9.17 -21.47
C LEU A 348 -38.81 -10.24 -21.72
N LEU A 349 -38.06 -10.54 -20.68
CA LEU A 349 -36.97 -11.50 -20.50
C LEU A 349 -37.08 -12.89 -21.18
N GLY A 350 -38.15 -13.18 -21.88
CA GLY A 350 -38.40 -14.47 -22.55
C GLY A 350 -37.94 -14.57 -24.00
N LYS A 351 -37.61 -13.50 -24.69
CA LYS A 351 -37.30 -13.51 -26.15
C LYS A 351 -35.83 -13.27 -26.52
N ILE A 352 -34.96 -12.93 -25.56
CA ILE A 352 -33.54 -12.61 -25.82
C ILE A 352 -32.68 -13.86 -26.00
N LEU A 353 -33.10 -15.00 -25.50
CA LEU A 353 -32.37 -16.26 -25.64
C LEU A 353 -32.64 -16.97 -26.96
N VAL A 354 -33.61 -16.50 -27.77
CA VAL A 354 -33.93 -17.08 -29.06
C VAL A 354 -33.96 -15.97 -30.09
N GLY A 355 -32.81 -15.76 -30.76
CA GLY A 355 -32.65 -14.75 -31.80
C GLY A 355 -33.71 -14.85 -32.87
N SER A 356 -34.62 -13.90 -32.97
CA SER A 356 -35.65 -13.84 -33.99
C SER A 356 -35.33 -12.89 -35.15
N LYS A 357 -34.10 -12.38 -35.28
CA LYS A 357 -33.60 -11.75 -36.52
C LYS A 357 -32.11 -11.95 -36.70
N THR A 358 -31.76 -12.68 -37.73
CA THR A 358 -30.42 -12.81 -38.30
C THR A 358 -29.91 -11.43 -38.68
N GLY A 359 -28.92 -10.86 -37.93
CA GLY A 359 -28.20 -9.69 -38.34
C GLY A 359 -27.87 -8.65 -37.28
N GLU A 360 -28.59 -8.60 -36.14
CA GLU A 360 -28.32 -7.62 -35.07
C GLU A 360 -27.75 -8.30 -33.82
N GLY A 361 -26.61 -8.97 -33.94
CA GLY A 361 -25.91 -9.56 -32.79
C GLY A 361 -25.29 -8.47 -31.92
N VAL A 362 -25.35 -8.69 -30.60
CA VAL A 362 -24.62 -7.89 -29.63
C VAL A 362 -23.12 -8.05 -29.89
N PHE A 363 -22.46 -6.98 -30.31
CA PHE A 363 -21.04 -7.00 -30.64
C PHE A 363 -20.18 -6.85 -29.40
N GLY A 364 -19.27 -7.77 -29.22
CA GLY A 364 -18.24 -7.70 -28.19
C GLY A 364 -16.90 -8.18 -28.74
N VAL A 365 -15.85 -8.00 -27.99
CA VAL A 365 -14.50 -8.41 -28.33
C VAL A 365 -13.95 -9.32 -27.24
N SER A 366 -13.65 -10.56 -27.57
CA SER A 366 -12.91 -11.42 -26.67
C SER A 366 -11.42 -11.11 -26.78
N PHE A 367 -10.71 -11.20 -25.67
CA PHE A 367 -9.27 -10.94 -25.64
C PHE A 367 -8.53 -11.90 -24.71
N LYS A 368 -7.24 -12.01 -24.96
CA LYS A 368 -6.26 -12.65 -24.09
C LYS A 368 -5.08 -11.73 -23.87
N ILE A 369 -4.60 -11.66 -22.61
CA ILE A 369 -3.37 -10.97 -22.22
C ILE A 369 -2.49 -12.04 -21.58
N LYS A 370 -1.33 -12.35 -22.17
CA LYS A 370 -0.43 -13.37 -21.65
C LYS A 370 1.03 -12.98 -21.81
N GLY A 371 1.85 -13.31 -20.83
CA GLY A 371 3.30 -13.10 -20.87
C GLY A 371 3.89 -12.73 -19.51
N PRO A 372 5.22 -12.63 -19.42
CA PRO A 372 5.87 -12.11 -18.23
C PRO A 372 5.52 -10.61 -18.04
N PRO A 373 5.55 -10.08 -16.79
CA PRO A 373 5.06 -8.72 -16.49
C PRO A 373 5.65 -7.60 -17.35
N LYS A 374 6.89 -7.78 -17.84
CA LYS A 374 7.57 -6.79 -18.69
C LYS A 374 7.34 -6.98 -20.19
N LYS A 375 6.72 -8.09 -20.61
CA LYS A 375 6.49 -8.42 -22.03
C LYS A 375 5.15 -9.12 -22.20
N LEU A 376 4.07 -8.34 -22.11
CA LEU A 376 2.71 -8.83 -22.29
C LEU A 376 2.32 -8.82 -23.77
N GLU A 377 1.76 -9.93 -24.22
CA GLU A 377 1.15 -10.09 -25.54
C GLU A 377 -0.37 -10.03 -25.39
N THR A 378 -1.01 -9.29 -26.28
CA THR A 378 -2.46 -9.12 -26.31
C THR A 378 -3.00 -9.61 -27.68
N THR A 379 -3.95 -10.51 -27.62
CA THR A 379 -4.69 -11.00 -28.82
C THR A 379 -6.18 -10.70 -28.66
N VAL A 380 -6.85 -10.40 -29.76
CA VAL A 380 -8.29 -10.09 -29.78
C VAL A 380 -9.00 -10.86 -30.87
N ASN A 381 -10.26 -11.25 -30.60
CA ASN A 381 -11.16 -11.84 -31.58
C ASN A 381 -12.53 -11.16 -31.46
N PRO A 382 -13.06 -10.59 -32.51
CA PRO A 382 -14.44 -10.10 -32.56
C PRO A 382 -15.42 -11.27 -32.28
N ILE A 383 -16.42 -11.00 -31.46
CA ILE A 383 -17.51 -11.97 -31.20
C ILE A 383 -18.84 -11.37 -31.57
N LYS A 384 -19.69 -12.17 -32.18
CA LYS A 384 -21.03 -11.75 -32.64
C LYS A 384 -22.08 -11.81 -31.52
N THR A 385 -21.83 -12.61 -30.48
CA THR A 385 -22.74 -12.78 -29.33
C THR A 385 -21.99 -12.70 -28.03
N LEU A 386 -22.58 -12.03 -27.04
CA LEU A 386 -22.01 -11.96 -25.68
C LEU A 386 -22.21 -13.27 -24.93
N THR A 387 -21.28 -13.57 -24.01
CA THR A 387 -21.46 -14.72 -23.12
C THR A 387 -22.65 -14.50 -22.19
N PRO A 388 -23.43 -15.55 -21.86
CA PRO A 388 -24.56 -15.46 -20.92
C PRO A 388 -24.13 -14.80 -19.58
N ARG A 389 -22.94 -15.13 -19.07
CA ARG A 389 -22.40 -14.56 -17.82
C ARG A 389 -22.24 -13.04 -17.89
N PHE A 390 -21.79 -12.48 -19.01
CA PHE A 390 -21.67 -11.03 -19.18
C PHE A 390 -23.06 -10.37 -19.15
N ILE A 391 -24.03 -10.94 -19.83
CA ILE A 391 -25.41 -10.46 -19.87
C ILE A 391 -26.03 -10.49 -18.47
N THR A 392 -25.92 -11.61 -17.77
CA THR A 392 -26.44 -11.77 -16.40
C THR A 392 -25.85 -10.75 -15.45
N ARG A 393 -24.52 -10.58 -15.45
CA ARG A 393 -23.84 -9.62 -14.58
C ARG A 393 -24.29 -8.19 -14.85
N THR A 394 -24.43 -7.81 -16.09
CA THR A 394 -24.90 -6.46 -16.48
C THR A 394 -26.34 -6.23 -16.01
N LEU A 395 -27.23 -7.20 -16.19
CA LEU A 395 -28.64 -7.10 -15.75
C LEU A 395 -28.78 -7.06 -14.22
N GLU A 396 -28.00 -7.82 -13.48
CA GLU A 396 -28.00 -7.77 -12.01
C GLU A 396 -27.61 -6.39 -11.47
N LYS A 397 -26.66 -5.71 -12.12
CA LYS A 397 -26.24 -4.37 -11.72
C LYS A 397 -27.30 -3.32 -12.00
N ILE A 398 -27.93 -3.37 -13.17
CA ILE A 398 -29.02 -2.44 -13.52
C ILE A 398 -30.20 -2.55 -12.56
N LYS A 399 -30.56 -3.78 -12.11
CA LYS A 399 -31.63 -3.99 -11.13
C LYS A 399 -31.31 -3.44 -9.75
N LYS A 400 -30.05 -3.27 -9.39
CA LYS A 400 -29.63 -2.70 -8.09
C LYS A 400 -29.55 -1.18 -8.10
N THR A 401 -29.57 -0.57 -9.26
CA THR A 401 -29.45 0.90 -9.44
C THR A 401 -30.82 1.59 -9.59
N ASN A 402 -31.89 0.81 -9.81
CA ASN A 402 -33.29 1.22 -9.77
C ASN A 402 -33.94 0.75 -8.46
#